data_069f99e5c79b9c3b1afe7d7e29b310f2
#
_entry.id   069f99e5c79b9c3b1afe7d7e29b310f2
#
_cell.length_a   1.000
_cell.length_b   1.000
_cell.length_c   1.000
_cell.angle_alpha   90.00
_cell.angle_beta   90.00
_cell.angle_gamma   90.00
#
_symmetry.space_group_name_H-M   'P 1'
#
loop_
_entity.id
_entity.type
_entity.pdbx_description
1 polymer ?
#
loop_
_entity_poly.entity_id
_entity_poly.type
_entity_poly.pdbx_seq_one_letter_code
_entity_poly.pdbx_strand_id
1 'polypeptide(L)'
;IGTCLVGSEMCIRDSYDLNQFLNGLSLHQDPDLDFSEETYLTIREGRRKVKYFFADPQVIIAPPEKEISLPSQDACFQLDSNSLEKLLKAAAVYQLPDLAVVGGEGVVKLIVRDKKNDTSNEYAVTVGETDRNFTFNFKVENIRIIPGSYDVVVSSKLLSKFTNSKLNLTYYIALEPDSTCLLYTSDAADERRC
;
A
#
# COMPACT_ATOMS: atom_id res chain seq x y z
N ILE A 1 7.63 14.11 -10.48
CA ILE A 1 6.34 14.79 -10.66
C ILE A 1 5.84 14.39 -12.04
N GLY A 2 5.24 13.20 -12.13
CA GLY A 2 4.60 12.77 -13.37
C GLY A 2 3.17 13.28 -13.39
N THR A 3 2.94 14.42 -14.03
CA THR A 3 1.61 14.75 -14.51
C THR A 3 1.28 13.73 -15.59
N CYS A 4 0.38 12.81 -15.30
CA CYS A 4 -0.28 12.01 -16.33
C CYS A 4 -1.13 12.98 -17.15
N LEU A 5 -0.56 13.52 -18.23
CA LEU A 5 -1.31 14.26 -19.23
C LEU A 5 -2.04 13.23 -20.08
N VAL A 6 -3.37 13.27 -20.00
CA VAL A 6 -4.30 12.48 -20.81
C VAL A 6 -4.08 12.83 -22.29
N GLY A 7 -3.40 11.95 -23.00
CA GLY A 7 -3.23 11.99 -24.44
C GLY A 7 -2.64 10.67 -24.86
N SER A 8 -3.23 10.02 -25.86
CA SER A 8 -2.91 8.68 -26.34
C SER A 8 -1.47 8.45 -26.82
N GLU A 9 -0.60 9.43 -26.70
CA GLU A 9 0.80 9.35 -27.14
C GLU A 9 1.81 9.16 -25.98
N MET A 10 1.38 9.23 -24.71
CA MET A 10 2.29 9.14 -23.57
C MET A 10 2.50 7.73 -23.01
N CYS A 11 1.73 6.75 -23.44
CA CYS A 11 1.91 5.34 -23.03
C CYS A 11 3.12 4.65 -23.66
N ILE A 12 3.78 5.27 -24.65
CA ILE A 12 4.90 4.67 -25.40
C ILE A 12 6.24 4.80 -24.65
N ARG A 13 6.32 5.63 -23.59
CA ARG A 13 7.57 5.95 -22.88
C ARG A 13 7.54 5.56 -21.41
N ASP A 14 6.82 4.50 -21.07
CA ASP A 14 6.70 4.04 -19.70
C ASP A 14 7.95 3.29 -19.24
N SER A 15 8.29 3.44 -17.96
CA SER A 15 9.37 2.70 -17.33
C SER A 15 8.82 1.45 -16.68
N TYR A 16 9.43 0.29 -16.97
CA TYR A 16 9.11 -0.96 -16.29
C TYR A 16 9.47 -0.92 -14.79
N ASP A 17 10.59 -0.26 -14.46
CA ASP A 17 11.07 -0.11 -13.08
C ASP A 17 11.50 1.34 -12.84
N LEU A 18 10.64 2.09 -12.17
CA LEU A 18 10.91 3.48 -11.81
C LEU A 18 12.17 3.60 -10.92
N ASN A 19 12.43 2.63 -10.03
CA ASN A 19 13.61 2.67 -9.17
C ASN A 19 14.89 2.52 -9.99
N GLN A 20 14.89 1.63 -10.98
CA GLN A 20 16.01 1.47 -11.89
C GLN A 20 16.29 2.75 -12.67
N PHE A 21 15.25 3.42 -13.15
CA PHE A 21 15.36 4.71 -13.82
C PHE A 21 15.93 5.80 -12.90
N LEU A 22 15.37 5.96 -11.70
CA LEU A 22 15.83 6.95 -10.72
C LEU A 22 17.26 6.67 -10.25
N ASN A 23 17.61 5.41 -10.03
CA ASN A 23 18.97 5.01 -9.70
C ASN A 23 19.94 5.30 -10.88
N GLY A 24 19.51 5.09 -12.12
CA GLY A 24 20.27 5.47 -13.31
C GLY A 24 20.53 6.97 -13.39
N LEU A 25 19.53 7.79 -13.07
CA LEU A 25 19.68 9.24 -12.98
C LEU A 25 20.65 9.66 -11.86
N SER A 26 20.60 8.99 -10.72
CA SER A 26 21.46 9.31 -9.56
C SER A 26 22.96 9.07 -9.79
N LEU A 27 23.35 8.40 -10.89
CA LEU A 27 24.74 8.27 -11.32
C LEU A 27 25.31 9.57 -11.89
N HIS A 28 24.46 10.55 -12.10
CA HIS A 28 24.77 11.84 -12.70
C HIS A 28 24.41 12.97 -11.75
N GLN A 29 25.09 14.11 -11.87
CA GLN A 29 24.81 15.32 -11.07
C GLN A 29 23.86 16.28 -11.81
N ASP A 30 24.12 16.49 -13.10
CA ASP A 30 23.32 17.38 -13.97
C ASP A 30 23.19 16.72 -15.36
N PRO A 31 22.33 15.70 -15.48
CA PRO A 31 22.19 14.94 -16.71
C PRO A 31 21.33 15.65 -17.74
N ASP A 32 21.78 15.63 -18.98
CA ASP A 32 20.98 15.97 -20.16
C ASP A 32 20.20 14.76 -20.62
N LEU A 33 18.86 14.92 -20.78
CA LEU A 33 17.94 13.86 -21.15
C LEU A 33 17.47 14.05 -22.60
N ASP A 34 17.86 13.12 -23.46
CA ASP A 34 17.52 13.13 -24.89
C ASP A 34 16.43 12.07 -25.19
N PHE A 35 15.24 12.55 -25.50
CA PHE A 35 14.03 11.75 -25.81
C PHE A 35 13.78 11.66 -27.33
N SER A 36 14.76 11.90 -28.17
CA SER A 36 14.60 11.87 -29.62
C SER A 36 14.23 10.51 -30.20
N GLU A 37 14.56 9.44 -29.47
CA GLU A 37 14.29 8.07 -29.88
C GLU A 37 12.99 7.55 -29.24
N GLU A 38 12.24 6.74 -29.97
CA GLU A 38 10.95 6.20 -29.51
C GLU A 38 11.11 5.03 -28.51
N THR A 39 12.21 4.27 -28.61
CA THR A 39 12.40 3.01 -27.86
C THR A 39 13.28 3.16 -26.64
N TYR A 40 14.06 4.21 -26.54
CA TYR A 40 14.94 4.47 -25.40
C TYR A 40 15.18 5.96 -25.19
N LEU A 41 15.52 6.32 -23.98
CA LEU A 41 16.02 7.60 -23.55
C LEU A 41 17.55 7.55 -23.47
N THR A 42 18.23 8.61 -23.90
CA THR A 42 19.65 8.78 -23.66
C THR A 42 19.89 9.77 -22.53
N ILE A 43 20.62 9.35 -21.50
CA ILE A 43 21.07 10.18 -20.38
C ILE A 43 22.54 10.49 -20.62
N ARG A 44 22.91 11.76 -20.66
CA ARG A 44 24.29 12.20 -20.93
C ARG A 44 24.78 13.16 -19.88
N GLU A 45 26.05 13.04 -19.50
CA GLU A 45 26.77 14.02 -18.70
C GLU A 45 28.24 13.97 -19.05
N GLY A 46 28.74 14.99 -19.71
CA GLY A 46 30.14 15.06 -20.17
C GLY A 46 30.51 13.87 -21.08
N ARG A 47 31.38 13.00 -20.61
CA ARG A 47 31.81 11.79 -21.35
C ARG A 47 30.97 10.54 -21.02
N ARG A 48 30.02 10.65 -20.11
CA ARG A 48 29.17 9.54 -19.67
C ARG A 48 27.90 9.49 -20.50
N LYS A 49 27.47 8.31 -20.87
CA LYS A 49 26.23 8.09 -21.62
C LYS A 49 25.58 6.82 -21.17
N VAL A 50 24.29 6.87 -20.85
CA VAL A 50 23.43 5.72 -20.56
C VAL A 50 22.31 5.68 -21.57
N LYS A 51 21.99 4.50 -22.09
CA LYS A 51 20.77 4.23 -22.84
C LYS A 51 19.81 3.51 -21.90
N TYR A 52 18.66 4.12 -21.65
CA TYR A 52 17.60 3.53 -20.86
C TYR A 52 16.43 3.18 -21.77
N PHE A 53 16.15 1.90 -21.95
CA PHE A 53 15.09 1.42 -22.81
C PHE A 53 13.74 1.55 -22.11
N PHE A 54 12.73 2.03 -22.84
CA PHE A 54 11.35 2.05 -22.37
C PHE A 54 10.79 0.63 -22.30
N ALA A 55 9.80 0.44 -21.44
CA ALA A 55 9.07 -0.81 -21.38
C ALA A 55 8.15 -0.95 -22.59
N ASP A 56 7.95 -2.20 -23.03
CA ASP A 56 6.90 -2.49 -24.01
C ASP A 56 5.54 -2.24 -23.35
N PRO A 57 4.67 -1.38 -23.91
CA PRO A 57 3.34 -1.10 -23.37
C PRO A 57 2.48 -2.35 -23.18
N GLN A 58 2.73 -3.42 -23.96
CA GLN A 58 2.00 -4.69 -23.82
C GLN A 58 2.37 -5.48 -22.58
N VAL A 59 3.52 -5.22 -21.98
CA VAL A 59 4.02 -5.90 -20.77
C VAL A 59 3.61 -5.15 -19.51
N ILE A 60 3.22 -3.87 -19.62
CA ILE A 60 2.82 -3.05 -18.50
C ILE A 60 1.38 -3.37 -18.12
N ILE A 61 1.19 -3.80 -16.87
CA ILE A 61 -0.16 -3.99 -16.32
C ILE A 61 -0.70 -2.62 -15.92
N ALA A 62 -1.57 -2.07 -16.75
CA ALA A 62 -2.26 -0.81 -16.44
C ALA A 62 -3.24 -0.99 -15.28
N PRO A 63 -3.46 0.05 -14.45
CA PRO A 63 -4.49 0.01 -13.42
C PRO A 63 -5.87 -0.17 -14.08
N PRO A 64 -6.84 -0.80 -13.37
CA PRO A 64 -8.18 -0.98 -13.91
C PRO A 64 -8.83 0.38 -14.21
N GLU A 65 -9.52 0.50 -15.34
CA GLU A 65 -10.25 1.72 -15.74
C GLU A 65 -11.41 2.06 -14.79
N LYS A 66 -11.94 1.03 -14.10
CA LYS A 66 -13.02 1.21 -13.12
C LYS A 66 -12.45 1.58 -11.76
N GLU A 67 -13.07 2.58 -11.13
CA GLU A 67 -12.76 2.93 -9.75
C GLU A 67 -12.95 1.72 -8.82
N ILE A 68 -11.94 1.42 -8.02
CA ILE A 68 -11.99 0.32 -7.06
C ILE A 68 -12.89 0.76 -5.90
N SER A 69 -14.00 0.08 -5.72
CA SER A 69 -14.89 0.28 -4.58
C SER A 69 -14.64 -0.80 -3.52
N LEU A 70 -14.63 -0.40 -2.24
CA LEU A 70 -14.59 -1.35 -1.13
C LEU A 70 -15.97 -2.02 -0.98
N PRO A 71 -16.03 -3.36 -0.98
CA PRO A 71 -17.31 -4.07 -0.85
C PRO A 71 -17.96 -3.92 0.53
N SER A 72 -17.17 -3.67 1.58
CA SER A 72 -17.63 -3.45 2.96
C SER A 72 -16.65 -2.54 3.70
N GLN A 73 -17.09 -1.99 4.84
CA GLN A 73 -16.28 -1.18 5.75
C GLN A 73 -16.37 -1.82 7.13
N ASP A 74 -15.46 -2.74 7.40
CA ASP A 74 -15.49 -3.55 8.62
C ASP A 74 -14.64 -2.95 9.74
N ALA A 75 -13.56 -2.25 9.40
CA ALA A 75 -12.78 -1.43 10.32
C ALA A 75 -12.43 -0.09 9.67
N CYS A 76 -12.55 1.00 10.44
CA CYS A 76 -12.19 2.35 10.04
C CYS A 76 -11.39 3.00 11.17
N PHE A 77 -10.24 3.58 10.85
CA PHE A 77 -9.39 4.30 11.81
C PHE A 77 -8.48 5.30 11.10
N GLN A 78 -7.92 6.21 11.88
CA GLN A 78 -6.90 7.13 11.40
C GLN A 78 -5.51 6.64 11.81
N LEU A 79 -4.60 6.65 10.86
CA LEU A 79 -3.20 6.29 11.06
C LEU A 79 -2.34 7.53 10.85
N ASP A 80 -1.79 8.06 11.92
CA ASP A 80 -0.88 9.20 11.84
C ASP A 80 0.52 8.79 11.33
N SER A 81 1.25 9.76 10.77
CA SER A 81 2.57 9.54 10.18
C SER A 81 3.59 8.96 11.17
N ASN A 82 3.57 9.43 12.42
CA ASN A 82 4.51 8.98 13.45
C ASN A 82 4.27 7.51 13.84
N SER A 83 3.00 7.12 13.99
CA SER A 83 2.61 5.74 14.27
C SER A 83 2.98 4.80 13.13
N LEU A 84 2.74 5.20 11.89
CA LEU A 84 3.13 4.44 10.70
C LEU A 84 4.67 4.25 10.64
N GLU A 85 5.44 5.32 10.81
CA GLU A 85 6.91 5.26 10.80
C GLU A 85 7.45 4.35 11.90
N LYS A 86 6.91 4.44 13.11
CA LYS A 86 7.32 3.58 14.23
C LYS A 86 6.99 2.12 14.00
N LEU A 87 5.81 1.81 13.45
CA LEU A 87 5.42 0.45 13.09
C LEU A 87 6.37 -0.15 12.05
N LEU A 88 6.63 0.58 10.95
CA LEU A 88 7.54 0.12 9.90
C LEU A 88 8.99 0.00 10.39
N LYS A 89 9.44 0.93 11.24
CA LYS A 89 10.75 0.86 11.87
C LYS A 89 10.88 -0.33 12.81
N ALA A 90 9.85 -0.61 13.63
CA ALA A 90 9.84 -1.78 14.50
C ALA A 90 9.85 -3.08 13.68
N ALA A 91 9.06 -3.15 12.61
CA ALA A 91 9.08 -4.29 11.69
C ALA A 91 10.48 -4.54 11.11
N ALA A 92 11.18 -3.48 10.69
CA ALA A 92 12.54 -3.59 10.16
C ALA A 92 13.56 -4.01 11.22
N VAL A 93 13.52 -3.40 12.43
CA VAL A 93 14.47 -3.68 13.50
C VAL A 93 14.34 -5.13 14.00
N TYR A 94 13.12 -5.62 14.17
CA TYR A 94 12.85 -6.96 14.67
C TYR A 94 12.63 -8.00 13.56
N GLN A 95 12.75 -7.59 12.28
CA GLN A 95 12.55 -8.44 11.11
C GLN A 95 11.17 -9.14 11.11
N LEU A 96 10.12 -8.37 11.45
CA LEU A 96 8.75 -8.86 11.55
C LEU A 96 8.04 -8.77 10.18
N PRO A 97 7.57 -9.89 9.63
CA PRO A 97 7.01 -9.90 8.26
C PRO A 97 5.55 -9.49 8.18
N ASP A 98 4.81 -9.52 9.29
CA ASP A 98 3.36 -9.36 9.29
C ASP A 98 2.93 -8.11 10.07
N LEU A 99 1.94 -7.40 9.55
CA LEU A 99 1.19 -6.35 10.24
C LEU A 99 -0.25 -6.83 10.42
N ALA A 100 -0.75 -6.84 11.64
CA ALA A 100 -2.14 -7.15 11.95
C ALA A 100 -2.89 -5.91 12.41
N VAL A 101 -4.13 -5.74 11.92
CA VAL A 101 -5.13 -4.81 12.46
C VAL A 101 -6.08 -5.63 13.30
N VAL A 102 -6.01 -5.46 14.60
CA VAL A 102 -6.79 -6.27 15.58
C VAL A 102 -7.81 -5.39 16.27
N GLY A 103 -9.06 -5.73 16.13
CA GLY A 103 -10.18 -5.17 16.91
C GLY A 103 -10.58 -6.11 18.02
N GLY A 104 -10.77 -5.58 19.20
CA GLY A 104 -11.19 -6.33 20.38
C GLY A 104 -10.99 -5.51 21.66
N GLU A 105 -11.65 -5.90 22.74
CA GLU A 105 -11.53 -5.23 24.05
C GLU A 105 -11.82 -3.71 23.98
N GLY A 106 -12.68 -3.27 23.07
CA GLY A 106 -13.06 -1.87 22.90
C GLY A 106 -12.08 -1.05 22.05
N VAL A 107 -10.98 -1.61 21.55
CA VAL A 107 -9.92 -0.86 20.85
C VAL A 107 -9.51 -1.49 19.52
N VAL A 108 -8.98 -0.67 18.63
CA VAL A 108 -8.28 -1.10 17.40
C VAL A 108 -6.78 -0.96 17.64
N LYS A 109 -6.05 -2.04 17.50
CA LYS A 109 -4.58 -2.10 17.61
C LYS A 109 -3.96 -2.46 16.26
N LEU A 110 -2.86 -1.80 15.92
CA LEU A 110 -1.95 -2.22 14.85
C LEU A 110 -0.78 -2.94 15.50
N ILE A 111 -0.50 -4.16 15.06
CA ILE A 111 0.53 -5.02 15.67
C ILE A 111 1.45 -5.53 14.57
N VAL A 112 2.75 -5.23 14.63
CA VAL A 112 3.74 -5.91 13.80
C VAL A 112 4.30 -7.10 14.56
N ARG A 113 4.31 -8.26 13.92
CA ARG A 113 4.68 -9.55 14.52
C ARG A 113 5.12 -10.56 13.45
N ASP A 114 5.64 -11.68 13.88
CA ASP A 114 5.76 -12.88 13.04
C ASP A 114 4.65 -13.87 13.47
N LYS A 115 3.57 -13.96 12.69
CA LYS A 115 2.43 -14.83 12.98
C LYS A 115 2.75 -16.34 12.96
N LYS A 116 3.94 -16.72 12.46
CA LYS A 116 4.41 -18.10 12.42
C LYS A 116 5.28 -18.47 13.62
N ASN A 117 5.66 -17.49 14.44
CA ASN A 117 6.55 -17.68 15.57
C ASN A 117 5.98 -16.98 16.81
N ASP A 118 5.29 -17.72 17.64
CA ASP A 118 4.64 -17.22 18.88
C ASP A 118 5.63 -16.67 19.93
N THR A 119 6.93 -16.94 19.76
CA THR A 119 7.98 -16.41 20.64
C THR A 119 8.72 -15.20 20.05
N SER A 120 8.28 -14.71 18.90
CA SER A 120 8.86 -13.52 18.28
C SER A 120 8.52 -12.25 19.08
N ASN A 121 9.34 -11.21 18.86
CA ASN A 121 9.00 -9.88 19.35
C ASN A 121 7.73 -9.39 18.65
N GLU A 122 7.01 -8.50 19.30
CA GLU A 122 5.91 -7.74 18.71
C GLU A 122 5.97 -6.27 19.13
N TYR A 123 5.39 -5.41 18.28
CA TYR A 123 5.21 -4.00 18.60
C TYR A 123 3.79 -3.59 18.23
N ALA A 124 3.07 -2.98 19.18
CA ALA A 124 1.68 -2.63 19.04
C ALA A 124 1.43 -1.13 19.27
N VAL A 125 0.48 -0.58 18.50
CA VAL A 125 -0.01 0.80 18.66
C VAL A 125 -1.53 0.77 18.63
N THR A 126 -2.20 1.46 19.57
CA THR A 126 -3.65 1.66 19.54
C THR A 126 -3.97 2.85 18.63
N VAL A 127 -4.91 2.68 17.71
CA VAL A 127 -5.24 3.66 16.67
C VAL A 127 -6.73 4.06 16.65
N GLY A 128 -7.56 3.42 17.46
CA GLY A 128 -8.98 3.73 17.52
C GLY A 128 -9.74 2.86 18.50
N GLU A 129 -11.05 3.00 18.49
CA GLU A 129 -11.99 2.22 19.31
C GLU A 129 -12.90 1.39 18.42
N THR A 130 -13.35 0.23 18.90
CA THR A 130 -14.27 -0.65 18.18
C THR A 130 -14.95 -1.63 19.13
N ASP A 131 -16.22 -1.89 18.90
CA ASP A 131 -16.97 -2.95 19.61
C ASP A 131 -16.91 -4.30 18.87
N ARG A 132 -16.19 -4.35 17.73
CA ARG A 132 -16.10 -5.56 16.90
C ARG A 132 -14.83 -6.33 17.15
N ASN A 133 -14.91 -7.65 17.01
CA ASN A 133 -13.75 -8.53 17.05
C ASN A 133 -13.34 -8.91 15.63
N PHE A 134 -12.12 -8.55 15.24
CA PHE A 134 -11.55 -8.89 13.93
C PHE A 134 -10.03 -8.98 14.01
N THR A 135 -9.45 -9.70 13.07
CA THR A 135 -8.01 -9.71 12.82
C THR A 135 -7.78 -9.67 11.31
N PHE A 136 -7.22 -8.57 10.82
CA PHE A 136 -6.87 -8.38 9.42
C PHE A 136 -5.35 -8.39 9.29
N ASN A 137 -4.83 -9.34 8.52
CA ASN A 137 -3.40 -9.53 8.35
C ASN A 137 -2.90 -8.96 7.02
N PHE A 138 -1.75 -8.29 7.06
CA PHE A 138 -1.03 -7.74 5.92
C PHE A 138 0.41 -8.25 5.93
N LYS A 139 1.04 -8.30 4.77
CA LYS A 139 2.50 -8.38 4.67
C LYS A 139 3.09 -6.98 4.76
N VAL A 140 4.09 -6.81 5.64
CA VAL A 140 4.81 -5.52 5.79
C VAL A 140 5.41 -5.08 4.45
N GLU A 141 5.90 -6.01 3.64
CA GLU A 141 6.46 -5.74 2.31
C GLU A 141 5.47 -5.11 1.33
N ASN A 142 4.14 -5.30 1.53
CA ASN A 142 3.09 -4.72 0.71
C ASN A 142 2.71 -3.29 1.15
N ILE A 143 3.17 -2.84 2.33
CA ILE A 143 2.90 -1.50 2.85
C ILE A 143 4.00 -0.53 2.38
N ARG A 144 4.08 -0.33 1.07
CA ARG A 144 5.00 0.59 0.42
C ARG A 144 4.29 1.90 0.08
N ILE A 145 3.87 2.60 1.13
CA ILE A 145 3.15 3.87 1.00
C ILE A 145 4.06 5.04 1.40
N ILE A 146 3.81 6.21 0.82
CA ILE A 146 4.55 7.43 1.15
C ILE A 146 4.30 7.79 2.61
N PRO A 147 5.32 8.20 3.38
CA PRO A 147 5.13 8.67 4.76
C PRO A 147 4.07 9.77 4.84
N GLY A 148 3.13 9.63 5.77
CA GLY A 148 2.02 10.56 5.92
C GLY A 148 0.92 10.02 6.82
N SER A 149 -0.13 10.82 7.01
CA SER A 149 -1.32 10.41 7.76
C SER A 149 -2.39 9.89 6.78
N TYR A 150 -3.05 8.82 7.17
CA TYR A 150 -4.02 8.12 6.34
C TYR A 150 -5.34 7.86 7.07
N ASP A 151 -6.43 8.06 6.37
CA ASP A 151 -7.72 7.47 6.73
C ASP A 151 -7.75 6.04 6.17
N VAL A 152 -7.85 5.06 7.05
CA VAL A 152 -7.76 3.64 6.69
C VAL A 152 -9.12 2.99 6.83
N VAL A 153 -9.55 2.32 5.77
CA VAL A 153 -10.76 1.50 5.74
C VAL A 153 -10.38 0.09 5.33
N VAL A 154 -10.79 -0.89 6.12
CA VAL A 154 -10.50 -2.30 5.87
C VAL A 154 -11.80 -3.07 5.64
N SER A 155 -11.80 -3.90 4.60
CA SER A 155 -12.91 -4.79 4.25
C SER A 155 -12.54 -6.25 4.51
N SER A 156 -13.47 -7.00 5.09
CA SER A 156 -13.38 -8.46 5.27
C SER A 156 -13.28 -9.23 3.93
N LYS A 157 -13.51 -8.55 2.80
CA LYS A 157 -13.31 -9.11 1.46
C LYS A 157 -11.87 -8.99 0.96
N LEU A 158 -10.91 -8.97 1.91
CA LEU A 158 -9.47 -8.99 1.67
C LEU A 158 -8.92 -7.76 0.93
N LEU A 159 -9.54 -6.62 1.10
CA LEU A 159 -9.11 -5.36 0.51
C LEU A 159 -9.14 -4.23 1.54
N SER A 160 -8.16 -3.36 1.50
CA SER A 160 -8.11 -2.14 2.31
C SER A 160 -7.84 -0.91 1.45
N LYS A 161 -8.26 0.24 1.96
CA LYS A 161 -8.08 1.55 1.34
C LYS A 161 -7.38 2.47 2.33
N PHE A 162 -6.26 3.06 1.92
CA PHE A 162 -5.50 4.07 2.66
C PHE A 162 -5.61 5.39 1.89
N THR A 163 -6.26 6.39 2.45
CA THR A 163 -6.47 7.69 1.80
C THR A 163 -5.67 8.77 2.50
N ASN A 164 -4.79 9.45 1.75
CA ASN A 164 -4.09 10.64 2.22
C ASN A 164 -4.69 11.87 1.54
N SER A 165 -5.53 12.58 2.27
CA SER A 165 -6.25 13.76 1.74
C SER A 165 -5.32 14.94 1.43
N LYS A 166 -4.18 15.07 2.13
CA LYS A 166 -3.21 16.16 1.90
C LYS A 166 -2.47 16.00 0.57
N LEU A 167 -2.13 14.76 0.21
CA LEU A 167 -1.39 14.45 -1.01
C LEU A 167 -2.31 14.04 -2.16
N ASN A 168 -3.63 13.95 -1.93
CA ASN A 168 -4.62 13.42 -2.88
C ASN A 168 -4.21 12.04 -3.41
N LEU A 169 -3.77 11.17 -2.50
CA LEU A 169 -3.31 9.81 -2.81
C LEU A 169 -4.21 8.78 -2.14
N THR A 170 -4.50 7.72 -2.89
CA THR A 170 -5.22 6.55 -2.36
C THR A 170 -4.45 5.28 -2.73
N TYR A 171 -4.22 4.43 -1.73
CA TYR A 171 -3.63 3.11 -1.92
C TYR A 171 -4.66 2.04 -1.61
N TYR A 172 -4.71 1.01 -2.45
CA TYR A 172 -5.47 -0.20 -2.22
C TYR A 172 -4.48 -1.33 -1.93
N ILE A 173 -4.60 -1.93 -0.75
CA ILE A 173 -3.68 -2.97 -0.28
C ILE A 173 -4.49 -4.21 0.03
N ALA A 174 -4.11 -5.34 -0.56
CA ALA A 174 -4.73 -6.62 -0.29
C ALA A 174 -4.34 -7.15 1.09
N LEU A 175 -5.28 -7.84 1.73
CA LEU A 175 -5.06 -8.55 2.98
C LEU A 175 -4.65 -10.00 2.71
N GLU A 176 -4.03 -10.61 3.71
CA GLU A 176 -3.75 -12.04 3.70
C GLU A 176 -5.05 -12.85 3.87
N PRO A 177 -5.14 -14.07 3.25
CA PRO A 177 -6.35 -14.88 3.28
C PRO A 177 -6.76 -15.36 4.66
N ASP A 178 -5.85 -15.39 5.63
CA ASP A 178 -6.09 -15.78 7.02
C ASP A 178 -6.66 -14.65 7.89
N SER A 179 -7.09 -13.55 7.26
CA SER A 179 -7.82 -12.47 7.92
C SER A 179 -9.22 -12.93 8.33
N THR A 180 -9.64 -12.58 9.55
CA THR A 180 -10.92 -12.98 10.12
C THR A 180 -11.70 -11.77 10.63
N CYS A 181 -13.02 -11.78 10.43
CA CYS A 181 -13.94 -10.82 11.01
C CYS A 181 -15.12 -11.57 11.60
N LEU A 182 -15.26 -11.55 12.93
CA LEU A 182 -16.41 -12.12 13.60
C LEU A 182 -17.55 -11.08 13.54
N LEU A 183 -18.44 -11.26 12.58
CA LEU A 183 -19.70 -10.53 12.58
C LEU A 183 -20.55 -11.14 13.71
N TYR A 184 -20.87 -10.36 14.73
CA TYR A 184 -21.93 -10.71 15.65
C TYR A 184 -23.25 -10.66 14.87
N THR A 185 -23.72 -11.79 14.37
CA THR A 185 -25.11 -11.93 13.95
C THR A 185 -25.95 -12.03 15.22
N SER A 186 -26.37 -10.89 15.74
CA SER A 186 -27.47 -10.82 16.69
C SER A 186 -28.80 -10.88 15.93
N ASP A 187 -29.07 -12.01 15.26
CA ASP A 187 -30.36 -12.32 14.67
C ASP A 187 -30.62 -13.83 14.77
N ALA A 188 -30.84 -14.26 16.00
CA ALA A 188 -31.44 -15.56 16.24
C ALA A 188 -32.36 -15.48 17.46
N ALA A 189 -33.35 -14.61 17.45
CA ALA A 189 -34.47 -14.69 18.38
C ALA A 189 -35.62 -13.80 17.95
N ASP A 190 -36.37 -14.15 16.91
CA ASP A 190 -37.80 -13.92 16.87
C ASP A 190 -38.50 -14.71 15.73
N GLU A 191 -38.48 -16.02 15.82
CA GLU A 191 -39.50 -16.86 15.19
C GLU A 191 -40.01 -17.88 16.17
N ARG A 192 -40.80 -17.40 17.10
CA ARG A 192 -41.84 -18.22 17.76
C ARG A 192 -43.03 -17.36 18.12
N ARG A 193 -44.03 -17.43 17.26
CA ARG A 193 -45.50 -17.38 17.56
C ARG A 193 -46.22 -17.10 16.25
N CYS A 194 -46.91 -17.99 15.72
CA CYS A 194 -48.09 -18.83 15.96
C CYS A 194 -48.19 -19.87 14.89
#